data_2b6949b181a10013c2cb0a361a6b5552
#
_entry.id   2b6949b181a10013c2cb0a361a6b5552
#
_cell.length_a   1.000
_cell.length_b   1.000
_cell.length_c   1.000
_cell.angle_alpha   90.00
_cell.angle_beta   90.00
_cell.angle_gamma   90.00
#
_symmetry.space_group_name_H-M   'P 1'
#
loop_
_entity.id
_entity.type
_entity.pdbx_description
1 polymer ?
#
loop_
_entity_poly.entity_id
_entity_poly.type
_entity_poly.pdbx_seq_one_letter_code
_entity_poly.pdbx_strand_id
1 'polypeptide(L)'
;GRGNGWVVASLSMFLDYLDDSDAQQILQDVSTALLPLQRDDYYFDTVVNKPGDNYRESSATALIAAGWLNGVSKGYLDETFARPALRAFEAVVGNIRHDGEKAYMTEISRWNIPMFVMHYRLKYGPYPGYKYIPVGENISYGVASLIMAGINYKNFAGRGEQS
;
A
#
# COMPACT_ATOMS: atom_id res chain seq x y z
N GLY A 1 -0.54 -2.33 -8.09
CA GLY A 1 -0.37 -2.17 -6.64
C GLY A 1 -1.34 -1.17 -6.06
N ARG A 2 -1.20 0.11 -6.41
CA ARG A 2 -1.93 1.22 -5.77
C ARG A 2 -3.46 1.07 -5.79
N GLY A 3 -4.06 0.56 -6.87
CA GLY A 3 -5.51 0.29 -6.90
C GLY A 3 -5.95 -0.68 -5.79
N ASN A 4 -5.22 -1.77 -5.61
CA ASN A 4 -5.47 -2.72 -4.51
C ASN A 4 -5.24 -2.07 -3.14
N GLY A 5 -4.21 -1.24 -3.01
CA GLY A 5 -3.96 -0.48 -1.78
C GLY A 5 -5.12 0.44 -1.41
N TRP A 6 -5.71 1.13 -2.38
CA TRP A 6 -6.92 1.94 -2.14
C TRP A 6 -8.10 1.08 -1.69
N VAL A 7 -8.32 -0.09 -2.29
CA VAL A 7 -9.40 -0.99 -1.87
C VAL A 7 -9.22 -1.40 -0.41
N VAL A 8 -8.03 -1.88 -0.03
CA VAL A 8 -7.73 -2.31 1.34
C VAL A 8 -7.89 -1.16 2.35
N ALA A 9 -7.29 0.01 2.05
CA ALA A 9 -7.37 1.17 2.94
C ALA A 9 -8.82 1.68 3.07
N SER A 10 -9.53 1.83 1.95
CA SER A 10 -10.90 2.36 1.96
C SER A 10 -11.89 1.43 2.66
N LEU A 11 -11.80 0.11 2.42
CA LEU A 11 -12.70 -0.85 3.09
C LEU A 11 -12.46 -0.88 4.60
N SER A 12 -11.19 -0.88 5.05
CA SER A 12 -10.91 -0.87 6.47
C SER A 12 -11.43 0.39 7.17
N MET A 13 -11.34 1.57 6.50
CA MET A 13 -11.87 2.82 7.02
C MET A 13 -13.41 2.90 6.94
N PHE A 14 -14.01 2.32 5.90
CA PHE A 14 -15.46 2.24 5.75
C PHE A 14 -16.09 1.47 6.91
N LEU A 15 -15.49 0.35 7.30
CA LEU A 15 -15.94 -0.48 8.42
C LEU A 15 -15.86 0.20 9.78
N ASP A 16 -15.08 1.29 9.92
CA ASP A 16 -15.09 2.10 11.15
C ASP A 16 -16.41 2.86 11.37
N TYR A 17 -17.23 2.99 10.33
CA TYR A 17 -18.49 3.76 10.36
C TYR A 17 -19.73 2.90 10.09
N LEU A 18 -19.58 1.77 9.43
CA LEU A 18 -20.69 0.91 9.00
C LEU A 18 -20.34 -0.56 9.27
N ASP A 19 -21.21 -1.24 10.01
CA ASP A 19 -21.13 -2.69 10.20
C ASP A 19 -21.69 -3.38 8.94
N ASP A 20 -20.79 -3.90 8.10
CA ASP A 20 -21.12 -4.51 6.82
C ASP A 20 -20.26 -5.77 6.63
N SER A 21 -20.90 -6.93 6.77
CA SER A 21 -20.23 -8.23 6.67
C SER A 21 -19.66 -8.51 5.27
N ASP A 22 -20.30 -8.01 4.21
CA ASP A 22 -19.84 -8.22 2.84
C ASP A 22 -18.57 -7.37 2.57
N ALA A 23 -18.56 -6.13 3.05
CA ALA A 23 -17.38 -5.28 2.99
C ALA A 23 -16.21 -5.86 3.78
N GLN A 24 -16.48 -6.42 4.97
CA GLN A 24 -15.45 -7.10 5.77
C GLN A 24 -14.92 -8.36 5.05
N GLN A 25 -15.79 -9.16 4.46
CA GLN A 25 -15.37 -10.34 3.70
C GLN A 25 -14.50 -9.95 2.50
N ILE A 26 -14.87 -8.90 1.76
CA ILE A 26 -14.07 -8.40 0.64
C ILE A 26 -12.69 -7.91 1.13
N LEU A 27 -12.62 -7.22 2.27
CA LEU A 27 -11.34 -6.80 2.87
C LEU A 27 -10.45 -8.00 3.20
N GLN A 28 -11.03 -9.06 3.80
CA GLN A 28 -10.33 -10.29 4.14
C GLN A 28 -9.82 -11.02 2.89
N ASP A 29 -10.67 -11.17 1.87
CA ASP A 29 -10.33 -11.87 0.63
C ASP A 29 -9.21 -11.17 -0.14
N VAL A 30 -9.30 -9.84 -0.30
CA VAL A 30 -8.28 -9.05 -0.97
C VAL A 30 -6.96 -9.06 -0.18
N SER A 31 -7.02 -8.95 1.15
CA SER A 31 -5.84 -8.99 2.01
C SER A 31 -5.16 -10.35 1.96
N THR A 32 -5.93 -11.44 2.01
CA THR A 32 -5.42 -12.81 1.89
C THR A 32 -4.75 -13.05 0.53
N ALA A 33 -5.33 -12.53 -0.55
CA ALA A 33 -4.73 -12.63 -1.89
C ALA A 33 -3.46 -11.80 -2.04
N LEU A 34 -3.33 -10.68 -1.33
CA LEU A 34 -2.16 -9.81 -1.37
C LEU A 34 -0.99 -10.33 -0.54
N LEU A 35 -1.24 -11.00 0.58
CA LEU A 35 -0.21 -11.41 1.53
C LEU A 35 0.95 -12.20 0.88
N PRO A 36 0.71 -13.24 0.06
CA PRO A 36 1.79 -13.98 -0.59
C PRO A 36 2.49 -13.21 -1.73
N LEU A 37 2.00 -12.03 -2.10
CA LEU A 37 2.57 -11.17 -3.14
C LEU A 37 3.46 -10.07 -2.55
N GLN A 38 3.57 -9.99 -1.22
CA GLN A 38 4.53 -9.13 -0.55
C GLN A 38 5.95 -9.66 -0.79
N ARG A 39 6.86 -8.75 -1.15
CA ARG A 39 8.26 -9.09 -1.39
C ARG A 39 9.00 -9.37 -0.07
N ASP A 40 10.17 -9.99 -0.17
CA ASP A 40 11.05 -10.26 0.97
C ASP A 40 11.51 -8.97 1.69
N ASP A 41 11.57 -7.84 0.96
CA ASP A 41 11.85 -6.50 1.51
C ASP A 41 10.60 -5.76 2.02
N TYR A 42 9.49 -6.49 2.15
CA TYR A 42 8.18 -6.04 2.64
C TYR A 42 7.45 -5.03 1.76
N TYR A 43 7.95 -4.72 0.58
CA TYR A 43 7.27 -3.89 -0.40
C TYR A 43 6.23 -4.65 -1.21
N PHE A 44 5.35 -3.88 -1.85
CA PHE A 44 4.53 -4.35 -2.95
C PHE A 44 4.98 -3.67 -4.25
N ASP A 45 4.97 -4.43 -5.32
CA ASP A 45 5.31 -3.92 -6.64
C ASP A 45 4.14 -3.18 -7.29
N THR A 46 4.43 -2.31 -8.28
CA THR A 46 3.38 -1.61 -9.05
C THR A 46 2.43 -2.59 -9.73
N VAL A 47 2.92 -3.74 -10.17
CA VAL A 47 2.13 -4.88 -10.67
C VAL A 47 2.26 -6.03 -9.67
N VAL A 48 1.37 -6.09 -8.69
CA VAL A 48 1.49 -6.95 -7.51
C VAL A 48 1.60 -8.44 -7.81
N ASN A 49 0.93 -8.93 -8.86
CA ASN A 49 0.98 -10.35 -9.25
C ASN A 49 2.23 -10.74 -10.05
N LYS A 50 3.23 -9.87 -10.08
CA LYS A 50 4.55 -10.08 -10.69
C LYS A 50 5.66 -9.62 -9.74
N PRO A 51 5.72 -10.15 -8.50
CA PRO A 51 6.67 -9.68 -7.50
C PRO A 51 8.11 -9.91 -7.99
N GLY A 52 8.95 -8.86 -7.85
CA GLY A 52 10.34 -8.88 -8.27
C GLY A 52 10.60 -8.65 -9.76
N ASP A 53 9.58 -8.67 -10.62
CA ASP A 53 9.74 -8.42 -12.07
C ASP A 53 9.49 -6.96 -12.48
N ASN A 54 9.10 -6.12 -11.52
CA ASN A 54 8.89 -4.69 -11.74
C ASN A 54 9.35 -3.89 -10.51
N TYR A 55 9.10 -2.59 -10.47
CA TYR A 55 9.62 -1.75 -9.40
C TYR A 55 8.73 -1.77 -8.14
N ARG A 56 9.37 -1.59 -6.98
CA ARG A 56 8.71 -1.35 -5.71
C ARG A 56 7.87 -0.09 -5.79
N GLU A 57 6.70 -0.09 -5.16
CA GLU A 57 5.79 1.05 -5.20
C GLU A 57 5.42 1.49 -3.79
N SER A 58 6.02 2.60 -3.35
CA SER A 58 5.91 3.07 -1.98
C SER A 58 4.48 3.44 -1.59
N SER A 59 3.69 4.05 -2.49
CA SER A 59 2.32 4.44 -2.18
C SER A 59 1.37 3.26 -2.04
N ALA A 60 1.53 2.21 -2.86
CA ALA A 60 0.76 0.97 -2.71
C ALA A 60 1.10 0.27 -1.40
N THR A 61 2.39 0.18 -1.09
CA THR A 61 2.90 -0.44 0.14
C THR A 61 2.35 0.26 1.38
N ALA A 62 2.41 1.60 1.40
CA ALA A 62 1.86 2.41 2.49
C ALA A 62 0.34 2.26 2.64
N LEU A 63 -0.43 2.24 1.54
CA LEU A 63 -1.89 2.05 1.59
C LEU A 63 -2.27 0.67 2.13
N ILE A 64 -1.59 -0.38 1.67
CA ILE A 64 -1.85 -1.74 2.15
C ILE A 64 -1.49 -1.84 3.64
N ALA A 65 -0.35 -1.30 4.05
CA ALA A 65 0.05 -1.24 5.45
C ALA A 65 -0.99 -0.49 6.30
N ALA A 66 -1.47 0.68 5.83
CA ALA A 66 -2.49 1.46 6.52
C ALA A 66 -3.78 0.65 6.75
N GLY A 67 -4.29 0.01 5.70
CA GLY A 67 -5.53 -0.75 5.78
C GLY A 67 -5.39 -2.02 6.62
N TRP A 68 -4.26 -2.72 6.54
CA TRP A 68 -4.01 -3.89 7.39
C TRP A 68 -3.86 -3.51 8.86
N LEU A 69 -3.09 -2.44 9.19
CA LEU A 69 -2.95 -1.97 10.57
C LEU A 69 -4.29 -1.55 11.18
N ASN A 70 -5.11 -0.80 10.41
CA ASN A 70 -6.46 -0.45 10.85
C ASN A 70 -7.33 -1.70 11.01
N GLY A 71 -7.35 -2.59 10.00
CA GLY A 71 -8.15 -3.80 10.01
C GLY A 71 -7.84 -4.72 11.19
N VAL A 72 -6.56 -4.94 11.50
CA VAL A 72 -6.15 -5.71 12.68
C VAL A 72 -6.50 -4.97 13.97
N SER A 73 -6.27 -3.65 14.03
CA SER A 73 -6.58 -2.85 15.23
C SER A 73 -8.05 -2.90 15.61
N LYS A 74 -8.93 -3.04 14.64
CA LYS A 74 -10.39 -3.06 14.82
C LYS A 74 -10.99 -4.47 14.82
N GLY A 75 -10.19 -5.51 14.58
CA GLY A 75 -10.65 -6.88 14.50
C GLY A 75 -11.34 -7.26 13.18
N TYR A 76 -11.20 -6.44 12.13
CA TYR A 76 -11.70 -6.76 10.78
C TYR A 76 -10.80 -7.75 10.05
N LEU A 77 -9.51 -7.77 10.40
CA LEU A 77 -8.51 -8.71 9.90
C LEU A 77 -7.85 -9.48 11.06
N ASP A 78 -7.40 -10.69 10.74
CA ASP A 78 -6.64 -11.53 11.65
C ASP A 78 -5.26 -10.94 12.01
N GLU A 79 -4.73 -11.28 13.20
CA GLU A 79 -3.41 -10.82 13.68
C GLU A 79 -2.25 -11.24 12.77
N THR A 80 -2.42 -12.22 11.89
CA THR A 80 -1.39 -12.63 10.92
C THR A 80 -0.97 -11.51 9.97
N PHE A 81 -1.84 -10.52 9.75
CA PHE A 81 -1.55 -9.32 8.94
C PHE A 81 -0.74 -8.26 9.69
N ALA A 82 -0.66 -8.31 11.03
CA ALA A 82 0.00 -7.28 11.83
C ALA A 82 1.48 -7.13 11.49
N ARG A 83 2.25 -8.23 11.54
CA ARG A 83 3.69 -8.20 11.27
C ARG A 83 4.02 -7.78 9.83
N PRO A 84 3.39 -8.34 8.78
CA PRO A 84 3.57 -7.88 7.41
C PRO A 84 3.29 -6.38 7.23
N ALA A 85 2.23 -5.85 7.86
CA ALA A 85 1.86 -4.44 7.80
C ALA A 85 2.88 -3.53 8.49
N LEU A 86 3.31 -3.89 9.71
CA LEU A 86 4.35 -3.15 10.44
C LEU A 86 5.64 -3.06 9.62
N ARG A 87 6.09 -4.19 9.07
CA ARG A 87 7.31 -4.25 8.26
C ARG A 87 7.18 -3.47 6.94
N ALA A 88 6.01 -3.49 6.31
CA ALA A 88 5.74 -2.69 5.13
C ALA A 88 5.86 -1.19 5.43
N PHE A 89 5.28 -0.73 6.54
CA PHE A 89 5.40 0.67 6.98
C PHE A 89 6.85 1.05 7.28
N GLU A 90 7.55 0.24 8.08
CA GLU A 90 8.96 0.46 8.44
C GLU A 90 9.86 0.50 7.19
N ALA A 91 9.62 -0.37 6.21
CA ALA A 91 10.37 -0.39 4.95
C ALA A 91 10.18 0.90 4.14
N VAL A 92 8.94 1.42 4.04
CA VAL A 92 8.67 2.69 3.36
C VAL A 92 9.31 3.87 4.10
N VAL A 93 9.23 3.90 5.44
CA VAL A 93 9.87 4.95 6.25
C VAL A 93 11.40 4.88 6.11
N GLY A 94 11.98 3.69 6.16
CA GLY A 94 13.43 3.48 6.00
C GLY A 94 13.97 3.86 4.62
N ASN A 95 13.10 3.98 3.60
CA ASN A 95 13.46 4.40 2.25
C ASN A 95 13.21 5.91 1.99
N ILE A 96 12.86 6.68 3.02
CA ILE A 96 12.77 8.14 2.91
C ILE A 96 14.19 8.70 2.75
N ARG A 97 14.42 9.39 1.65
CA ARG A 97 15.68 10.09 1.41
C ARG A 97 15.67 11.44 2.11
N HIS A 98 16.73 11.73 2.85
CA HIS A 98 16.94 13.01 3.50
C HIS A 98 17.98 13.85 2.77
N ASP A 99 17.75 15.16 2.66
CA ASP A 99 18.65 16.14 2.08
C ASP A 99 18.58 17.41 2.96
N GLY A 100 19.48 17.53 3.90
CA GLY A 100 19.39 18.52 4.98
C GLY A 100 18.09 18.34 5.78
N GLU A 101 17.31 19.42 5.88
CA GLU A 101 16.00 19.40 6.57
C GLU A 101 14.84 18.84 5.72
N LYS A 102 15.11 18.51 4.45
CA LYS A 102 14.09 18.02 3.53
C LYS A 102 14.02 16.50 3.54
N ALA A 103 12.79 15.97 3.50
CA ALA A 103 12.51 14.55 3.40
C ALA A 103 11.78 14.25 2.08
N TYR A 104 12.16 13.15 1.44
CA TYR A 104 11.61 12.75 0.15
C TYR A 104 11.14 11.29 0.21
N MET A 105 9.84 11.09 0.12
CA MET A 105 9.28 9.77 -0.13
C MET A 105 9.54 9.41 -1.59
N THR A 106 10.29 8.36 -1.81
CA THR A 106 10.76 7.93 -3.13
C THR A 106 9.92 6.78 -3.68
N GLU A 107 10.20 6.34 -4.90
CA GLU A 107 9.59 5.15 -5.53
C GLU A 107 8.06 5.21 -5.60
N ILE A 108 7.49 6.39 -5.84
CA ILE A 108 6.06 6.57 -6.05
C ILE A 108 5.77 6.50 -7.53
N SER A 109 4.97 5.53 -7.98
CA SER A 109 4.51 5.44 -9.37
C SER A 109 3.78 6.72 -9.77
N ARG A 110 4.19 7.33 -10.87
CA ARG A 110 3.49 8.50 -11.43
C ARG A 110 2.09 8.12 -11.92
N TRP A 111 1.35 9.10 -12.39
CA TRP A 111 -0.04 8.93 -12.80
C TRP A 111 -0.16 7.95 -13.97
N ASN A 112 -1.03 6.99 -13.80
CA ASN A 112 -1.47 6.09 -14.85
C ASN A 112 -2.51 6.81 -15.72
N ILE A 113 -2.08 7.85 -16.46
CA ILE A 113 -2.99 8.52 -17.40
C ILE A 113 -3.37 7.47 -18.47
N PRO A 114 -4.65 7.22 -18.71
CA PRO A 114 -5.10 6.18 -19.66
C PRO A 114 -4.43 6.29 -21.05
N MET A 115 -4.12 7.50 -21.51
CA MET A 115 -3.44 7.72 -22.79
C MET A 115 -2.00 7.22 -22.81
N PHE A 116 -1.23 7.38 -21.73
CA PHE A 116 0.14 6.84 -21.65
C PHE A 116 0.12 5.32 -21.54
N VAL A 117 -0.72 4.79 -20.68
CA VAL A 117 -0.91 3.34 -20.56
C VAL A 117 -1.40 2.76 -21.89
N MET A 118 -2.30 3.45 -22.59
CA MET A 118 -2.80 3.02 -23.89
C MET A 118 -1.72 3.00 -24.96
N HIS A 119 -0.86 4.03 -25.04
CA HIS A 119 0.25 4.08 -26.01
C HIS A 119 1.25 2.93 -25.77
N TYR A 120 1.69 2.72 -24.54
CA TYR A 120 2.58 1.63 -24.19
C TYR A 120 1.90 0.26 -24.33
N ARG A 121 0.61 0.16 -23.98
CA ARG A 121 -0.19 -1.05 -24.11
C ARG A 121 -0.37 -1.49 -25.56
N LEU A 122 -0.61 -0.54 -26.46
CA LEU A 122 -0.75 -0.83 -27.91
C LEU A 122 0.58 -1.24 -28.51
N LYS A 123 1.69 -0.65 -28.04
CA LYS A 123 3.02 -0.92 -28.60
C LYS A 123 3.69 -2.16 -28.01
N TYR A 124 3.52 -2.43 -26.70
CA TYR A 124 4.29 -3.45 -25.97
C TYR A 124 3.42 -4.43 -25.18
N GLY A 125 2.08 -4.31 -25.22
CA GLY A 125 1.14 -5.10 -24.44
C GLY A 125 0.83 -4.50 -23.06
N PRO A 126 -0.16 -5.07 -22.34
CA PRO A 126 -0.69 -4.48 -21.11
C PRO A 126 0.32 -4.43 -19.95
N TYR A 127 1.14 -5.46 -19.78
CA TYR A 127 2.08 -5.53 -18.67
C TYR A 127 3.24 -4.52 -18.78
N PRO A 128 3.93 -4.41 -19.92
CA PRO A 128 4.95 -3.36 -20.10
C PRO A 128 4.40 -1.94 -19.90
N GLY A 129 3.14 -1.70 -20.25
CA GLY A 129 2.49 -0.40 -20.04
C GLY A 129 2.47 0.04 -18.57
N TYR A 130 2.39 -0.91 -17.62
CA TYR A 130 2.50 -0.61 -16.18
C TYR A 130 3.93 -0.65 -15.65
N LYS A 131 4.74 -1.59 -16.13
CA LYS A 131 6.12 -1.77 -15.69
C LYS A 131 7.01 -0.55 -15.93
N TYR A 132 6.78 0.20 -17.00
CA TYR A 132 7.60 1.33 -17.41
C TYR A 132 7.04 2.70 -17.04
N ILE A 133 6.00 2.78 -16.19
CA ILE A 133 5.54 4.06 -15.66
C ILE A 133 6.66 4.66 -14.81
N PRO A 134 7.07 5.91 -15.07
CA PRO A 134 8.13 6.56 -14.30
C PRO A 134 7.75 6.68 -12.81
N VAL A 135 8.72 6.54 -11.95
CA VAL A 135 8.58 6.86 -10.52
C VAL A 135 8.89 8.34 -10.28
N GLY A 136 8.40 8.86 -9.16
CA GLY A 136 8.66 10.22 -8.70
C GLY A 136 8.82 10.27 -7.18
N GLU A 137 9.12 11.47 -6.69
CA GLU A 137 9.29 11.75 -5.27
C GLU A 137 8.21 12.73 -4.79
N ASN A 138 7.80 12.61 -3.53
CA ASN A 138 6.84 13.49 -2.86
C ASN A 138 5.55 13.76 -3.65
N ILE A 139 5.09 12.78 -4.43
CA ILE A 139 3.82 12.90 -5.12
C ILE A 139 2.69 12.87 -4.08
N SER A 140 1.76 13.81 -4.16
CA SER A 140 0.76 14.09 -3.12
C SER A 140 0.00 12.85 -2.60
N TYR A 141 -0.47 11.98 -3.49
CA TYR A 141 -1.17 10.76 -3.09
C TYR A 141 -0.24 9.73 -2.40
N GLY A 142 1.07 9.73 -2.72
CA GLY A 142 2.04 8.89 -2.03
C GLY A 142 2.29 9.40 -0.62
N VAL A 143 2.51 10.71 -0.47
CA VAL A 143 2.67 11.32 0.87
C VAL A 143 1.41 11.12 1.71
N ALA A 144 0.21 11.29 1.13
CA ALA A 144 -1.04 11.03 1.83
C ALA A 144 -1.14 9.57 2.31
N SER A 145 -0.74 8.59 1.49
CA SER A 145 -0.75 7.18 1.88
C SER A 145 0.21 6.89 3.03
N LEU A 146 1.38 7.53 3.05
CA LEU A 146 2.34 7.40 4.15
C LEU A 146 1.81 8.01 5.45
N ILE A 147 1.15 9.17 5.38
CA ILE A 147 0.51 9.79 6.56
C ILE A 147 -0.57 8.87 7.12
N MET A 148 -1.43 8.30 6.26
CA MET A 148 -2.45 7.33 6.68
C MET A 148 -1.82 6.11 7.37
N ALA A 149 -0.76 5.56 6.80
CA ALA A 149 -0.04 4.44 7.39
C ALA A 149 0.58 4.81 8.75
N GLY A 150 1.16 6.00 8.88
CA GLY A 150 1.76 6.49 10.13
C GLY A 150 0.73 6.69 11.25
N ILE A 151 -0.47 7.19 10.93
CA ILE A 151 -1.58 7.32 11.89
C ILE A 151 -2.00 5.93 12.38
N ASN A 152 -2.20 4.98 11.46
CA ASN A 152 -2.63 3.63 11.82
C ASN A 152 -1.51 2.84 12.54
N TYR A 153 -0.25 3.07 12.20
CA TYR A 153 0.90 2.52 12.94
C TYR A 153 0.90 3.00 14.40
N LYS A 154 0.71 4.31 14.62
CA LYS A 154 0.64 4.87 15.97
C LYS A 154 -0.53 4.29 16.76
N ASN A 155 -1.71 4.21 16.15
CA ASN A 155 -2.90 3.65 16.79
C ASN A 155 -2.71 2.16 17.13
N PHE A 156 -2.09 1.39 16.24
CA PHE A 156 -1.77 -0.01 16.46
C PHE A 156 -0.78 -0.20 17.63
N ALA A 157 0.30 0.59 17.66
CA ALA A 157 1.30 0.53 18.74
C ALA A 157 0.71 0.87 20.11
N GLY A 158 -0.24 1.81 20.19
CA GLY A 158 -0.91 2.20 21.44
C GLY A 158 -1.90 1.16 21.98
N ARG A 159 -2.23 0.09 21.25
CA ARG A 159 -3.09 -1.01 21.76
C ARG A 159 -2.46 -1.73 22.94
N GLY A 160 -1.13 -1.88 22.95
CA GLY A 160 -0.40 -2.59 24.01
C GLY A 160 -0.27 -1.82 25.33
N GLU A 161 -0.58 -0.52 25.34
CA GLU A 161 -0.49 0.31 26.56
C GLU A 161 -1.82 0.41 27.32
N GLN A 162 -2.92 -0.15 26.78
CA GLN A 162 -4.26 -0.08 27.36
C GLN A 162 -4.78 -1.43 27.86
N SER A 163 -4.01 -2.48 27.75
CA SER A 163 -4.26 -3.83 28.27
C SER A 163 -3.35 -4.11 29.49
#